data_3eba0ca9db09c058450f87c129a09a39
#
_entry.id   3eba0ca9db09c058450f87c129a09a39
#
_cell.length_a   1.000
_cell.length_b   1.000
_cell.length_c   1.000
_cell.angle_alpha   90.00
_cell.angle_beta   90.00
_cell.angle_gamma   90.00
#
_symmetry.space_group_name_H-M   'P 1'
#
loop_
_entity.id
_entity.type
_entity.pdbx_description
1 polymer ?
#
loop_
_entity_poly.entity_id
_entity_poly.type
_entity_poly.pdbx_seq_one_letter_code
_entity_poly.pdbx_strand_id
1 'polypeptide(L)'
;MRRIKPSALIIFLLALVFLGCSGEKNKVCFKDNCFYVELATEPDSWNRGLMFRNNLPEDQGMLFVFGKEEDVSFWMKNMVIPLDIIWINEDREVVFIKKNAQPCLEDSCPSIDPGEKAKYVLEINAGLTDGIGLREGDSLQLILP
;
A
#
# COMPACT_ATOMS: atom_id res chain seq x y z
N MET A 1 60.62 32.06 37.74
CA MET A 1 60.12 31.59 36.41
C MET A 1 59.27 30.32 36.60
N ARG A 2 57.93 30.46 36.63
CA ARG A 2 56.98 29.30 36.73
C ARG A 2 56.54 28.90 35.35
N ARG A 3 56.84 27.65 34.95
CA ARG A 3 56.40 27.07 33.68
C ARG A 3 54.95 26.68 33.83
N ILE A 4 54.07 27.26 33.02
CA ILE A 4 52.65 26.87 32.90
C ILE A 4 52.60 25.66 31.98
N LYS A 5 52.07 24.54 32.48
CA LYS A 5 51.78 23.34 31.67
C LYS A 5 50.48 23.58 30.87
N PRO A 6 50.44 23.24 29.58
CA PRO A 6 49.20 23.35 28.85
C PRO A 6 48.22 22.24 29.28
N SER A 7 47.05 22.66 29.74
CA SER A 7 45.93 21.78 30.01
C SER A 7 45.41 21.16 28.69
N ALA A 8 45.41 19.86 28.62
CA ALA A 8 44.81 19.11 27.52
C ALA A 8 43.31 19.34 27.51
N LEU A 9 42.83 20.05 26.49
CA LEU A 9 41.42 20.25 26.22
C LEU A 9 40.87 18.95 25.61
N ILE A 10 40.22 18.14 26.43
CA ILE A 10 39.52 16.93 25.96
C ILE A 10 38.25 17.39 25.25
N ILE A 11 38.28 17.39 23.91
CA ILE A 11 37.12 17.59 23.06
C ILE A 11 36.30 16.29 23.11
N PHE A 12 35.23 16.31 23.90
CA PHE A 12 34.24 15.24 23.93
C PHE A 12 33.39 15.38 22.69
N LEU A 13 33.77 14.64 21.64
CA LEU A 13 32.99 14.56 20.40
C LEU A 13 31.72 13.74 20.67
N LEU A 14 30.63 14.44 20.95
CA LEU A 14 29.32 13.84 21.11
C LEU A 14 28.87 13.34 19.73
N ALA A 15 29.14 12.07 19.44
CA ALA A 15 28.55 11.39 18.27
C ALA A 15 27.04 11.25 18.49
N LEU A 16 26.25 12.19 17.96
CA LEU A 16 24.81 12.03 17.83
C LEU A 16 24.55 10.85 16.88
N VAL A 17 24.36 9.67 17.45
CA VAL A 17 23.81 8.52 16.73
C VAL A 17 22.33 8.86 16.46
N PHE A 18 22.05 9.38 15.26
CA PHE A 18 20.68 9.38 14.75
C PHE A 18 20.28 7.93 14.56
N LEU A 19 19.65 7.34 15.57
CA LEU A 19 18.79 6.17 15.37
C LEU A 19 17.62 6.64 14.50
N GLY A 20 17.80 6.60 13.19
CA GLY A 20 16.69 6.72 12.25
C GLY A 20 15.74 5.59 12.55
N CYS A 21 14.58 5.93 13.12
CA CYS A 21 13.45 5.02 13.22
C CYS A 21 12.97 4.77 11.78
N SER A 22 13.54 3.80 11.09
CA SER A 22 12.97 3.28 9.85
C SER A 22 11.77 2.43 10.26
N GLY A 23 10.62 3.09 10.47
CA GLY A 23 9.36 2.38 10.59
C GLY A 23 9.24 1.45 9.39
N GLU A 24 9.05 0.18 9.64
CA GLU A 24 8.86 -0.82 8.58
C GLU A 24 7.65 -0.38 7.76
N LYS A 25 7.87 -0.09 6.48
CA LYS A 25 6.79 0.37 5.61
C LYS A 25 5.85 -0.80 5.32
N ASN A 26 4.55 -0.54 5.37
CA ASN A 26 3.55 -1.53 4.99
C ASN A 26 3.79 -2.02 3.57
N LYS A 27 3.74 -3.33 3.36
CA LYS A 27 3.98 -3.94 2.06
C LYS A 27 3.03 -5.09 1.81
N VAL A 28 2.69 -5.25 0.54
CA VAL A 28 2.04 -6.46 0.01
C VAL A 28 2.98 -7.06 -1.02
N CYS A 29 3.35 -8.32 -0.85
CA CYS A 29 4.31 -8.99 -1.73
C CYS A 29 3.71 -10.24 -2.38
N PHE A 30 4.04 -10.44 -3.66
CA PHE A 30 3.82 -11.67 -4.40
C PHE A 30 5.17 -12.12 -4.99
N LYS A 31 5.68 -13.25 -4.51
CA LYS A 31 7.05 -13.70 -4.82
C LYS A 31 8.07 -12.59 -4.50
N ASP A 32 8.88 -12.18 -5.46
CA ASP A 32 9.89 -11.14 -5.31
C ASP A 32 9.37 -9.71 -5.59
N ASN A 33 8.08 -9.57 -5.94
CA ASN A 33 7.46 -8.28 -6.24
C ASN A 33 6.71 -7.76 -5.03
N CYS A 34 7.10 -6.59 -4.51
CA CYS A 34 6.49 -5.97 -3.35
C CYS A 34 5.99 -4.56 -3.68
N PHE A 35 4.80 -4.23 -3.19
CA PHE A 35 4.20 -2.91 -3.26
C PHE A 35 4.18 -2.28 -1.89
N TYR A 36 4.71 -1.07 -1.75
CA TYR A 36 4.55 -0.25 -0.56
C TYR A 36 3.14 0.31 -0.52
N VAL A 37 2.40 0.06 0.55
CA VAL A 37 0.99 0.41 0.57
C VAL A 37 0.65 1.44 1.65
N GLU A 38 -0.22 2.38 1.28
CA GLU A 38 -0.98 3.16 2.24
C GLU A 38 -2.12 2.27 2.76
N LEU A 39 -2.40 2.35 4.07
CA LEU A 39 -3.51 1.59 4.65
C LEU A 39 -4.77 2.44 4.70
N ALA A 40 -5.86 1.88 4.21
CA ALA A 40 -7.21 2.40 4.40
C ALA A 40 -7.93 1.48 5.40
N THR A 41 -8.10 1.95 6.64
CA THR A 41 -8.65 1.16 7.77
C THR A 41 -9.95 1.72 8.32
N GLU A 42 -10.35 2.91 7.87
CA GLU A 42 -11.52 3.63 8.38
C GLU A 42 -12.46 4.02 7.23
N PRO A 43 -13.77 4.20 7.51
CA PRO A 43 -14.77 4.52 6.49
C PRO A 43 -14.40 5.69 5.58
N ASP A 44 -13.83 6.76 6.12
CA ASP A 44 -13.43 7.92 5.33
C ASP A 44 -12.31 7.59 4.34
N SER A 45 -11.35 6.77 4.77
CA SER A 45 -10.25 6.29 3.91
C SER A 45 -10.74 5.29 2.87
N TRP A 46 -11.69 4.39 3.22
CA TRP A 46 -12.31 3.47 2.28
C TRP A 46 -13.07 4.20 1.17
N ASN A 47 -13.86 5.23 1.54
CA ASN A 47 -14.63 6.01 0.59
C ASN A 47 -13.75 6.85 -0.35
N ARG A 48 -12.61 7.31 0.14
CA ARG A 48 -11.70 8.16 -0.63
C ARG A 48 -10.79 7.37 -1.57
N GLY A 49 -10.19 6.28 -1.08
CA GLY A 49 -9.22 5.50 -1.84
C GLY A 49 -8.15 6.38 -2.51
N LEU A 50 -7.85 6.08 -3.76
CA LEU A 50 -6.89 6.81 -4.60
C LEU A 50 -7.53 7.91 -5.47
N MET A 51 -8.76 8.35 -5.14
CA MET A 51 -9.46 9.40 -5.89
C MET A 51 -8.60 10.65 -6.07
N PHE A 52 -8.72 11.29 -7.24
CA PHE A 52 -8.06 12.53 -7.63
C PHE A 52 -6.52 12.46 -7.72
N ARG A 53 -5.91 11.28 -7.60
CA ARG A 53 -4.47 11.13 -7.78
C ARG A 53 -4.12 11.03 -9.25
N ASN A 54 -3.24 11.89 -9.70
CA ASN A 54 -2.78 11.93 -11.10
C ASN A 54 -1.63 10.95 -11.35
N ASN A 55 -1.01 10.43 -10.31
CA ASN A 55 0.13 9.54 -10.41
C ASN A 55 0.18 8.60 -9.19
N LEU A 56 0.57 7.37 -9.43
CA LEU A 56 0.90 6.37 -8.44
C LEU A 56 2.23 5.72 -8.87
N PRO A 57 3.30 5.76 -8.06
CA PRO A 57 4.54 5.04 -8.39
C PRO A 57 4.29 3.54 -8.61
N GLU A 58 5.06 2.91 -9.50
CA GLU A 58 4.85 1.51 -9.88
C GLU A 58 5.00 0.51 -8.72
N ASP A 59 5.81 0.87 -7.71
CA ASP A 59 6.03 0.08 -6.51
C ASP A 59 5.10 0.47 -5.34
N GLN A 60 4.06 1.27 -5.59
CA GLN A 60 3.13 1.73 -4.56
C GLN A 60 1.69 1.32 -4.85
N GLY A 61 0.88 1.30 -3.79
CA GLY A 61 -0.53 1.01 -3.84
C GLY A 61 -1.27 1.47 -2.60
N MET A 62 -2.54 1.09 -2.50
CA MET A 62 -3.34 1.25 -1.31
C MET A 62 -3.96 -0.09 -0.92
N LEU A 63 -3.84 -0.45 0.35
CA LEU A 63 -4.44 -1.65 0.93
C LEU A 63 -5.61 -1.25 1.84
N PHE A 64 -6.79 -1.62 1.43
CA PHE A 64 -8.01 -1.51 2.23
C PHE A 64 -8.08 -2.72 3.17
N VAL A 65 -8.29 -2.45 4.44
CA VAL A 65 -8.34 -3.48 5.49
C VAL A 65 -9.70 -3.44 6.16
N PHE A 66 -10.47 -4.51 6.05
CA PHE A 66 -11.76 -4.66 6.69
C PHE A 66 -11.64 -5.48 7.98
N GLY A 67 -12.52 -5.25 8.94
CA GLY A 67 -12.47 -5.92 10.24
C GLY A 67 -12.74 -7.44 10.15
N LYS A 68 -13.42 -7.89 9.11
CA LYS A 68 -13.78 -9.28 8.81
C LYS A 68 -13.93 -9.46 7.31
N GLU A 69 -14.05 -10.71 6.87
CA GLU A 69 -14.47 -10.98 5.49
C GLU A 69 -15.92 -10.56 5.26
N GLU A 70 -16.14 -9.79 4.21
CA GLU A 70 -17.47 -9.33 3.82
C GLU A 70 -17.58 -9.11 2.32
N ASP A 71 -18.80 -8.90 1.83
CA ASP A 71 -19.05 -8.57 0.43
C ASP A 71 -18.66 -7.10 0.21
N VAL A 72 -17.55 -6.87 -0.49
CA VAL A 72 -16.98 -5.55 -0.70
C VAL A 72 -16.94 -5.21 -2.17
N SER A 73 -17.79 -4.28 -2.58
CA SER A 73 -17.78 -3.74 -3.94
C SER A 73 -16.97 -2.47 -4.02
N PHE A 74 -16.29 -2.25 -5.16
CA PHE A 74 -15.50 -1.08 -5.46
C PHE A 74 -16.06 -0.33 -6.67
N TRP A 75 -15.61 0.87 -6.88
CA TRP A 75 -15.93 1.71 -8.04
C TRP A 75 -14.72 2.54 -8.45
N MET A 76 -14.76 3.06 -9.66
CA MET A 76 -13.71 3.94 -10.19
C MET A 76 -14.12 5.42 -10.21
N LYS A 77 -15.10 5.81 -9.36
CA LYS A 77 -15.58 7.19 -9.27
C LYS A 77 -14.45 8.13 -8.85
N ASN A 78 -14.33 9.25 -9.55
CA ASN A 78 -13.30 10.28 -9.32
C ASN A 78 -11.85 9.76 -9.44
N MET A 79 -11.66 8.58 -9.98
CA MET A 79 -10.33 8.10 -10.33
C MET A 79 -9.83 8.80 -11.58
N VAL A 80 -8.52 9.06 -11.65
CA VAL A 80 -7.86 9.75 -12.78
C VAL A 80 -6.92 8.80 -13.50
N ILE A 81 -6.48 7.75 -12.83
CA ILE A 81 -5.59 6.71 -13.36
C ILE A 81 -6.32 5.36 -13.39
N PRO A 82 -6.04 4.49 -14.37
CA PRO A 82 -6.55 3.12 -14.37
C PRO A 82 -5.82 2.27 -13.33
N LEU A 83 -6.53 1.30 -12.74
CA LEU A 83 -6.03 0.45 -11.67
C LEU A 83 -6.25 -1.03 -11.95
N ASP A 84 -5.39 -1.87 -11.38
CA ASP A 84 -5.71 -3.26 -11.04
C ASP A 84 -6.19 -3.28 -9.59
N ILE A 85 -7.35 -3.91 -9.36
CA ILE A 85 -7.98 -4.03 -8.05
C ILE A 85 -8.04 -5.51 -7.70
N ILE A 86 -7.45 -5.89 -6.55
CA ILE A 86 -7.25 -7.27 -6.13
C ILE A 86 -7.98 -7.51 -4.82
N TRP A 87 -8.99 -8.40 -4.80
CA TRP A 87 -9.68 -8.84 -3.60
C TRP A 87 -8.97 -10.05 -2.99
N ILE A 88 -8.79 -10.01 -1.67
CA ILE A 88 -7.95 -10.97 -0.93
C ILE A 88 -8.73 -11.39 0.31
N ASN A 89 -8.84 -12.70 0.52
CA ASN A 89 -9.52 -13.28 1.69
C ASN A 89 -8.69 -13.18 2.99
N GLU A 90 -9.20 -13.68 4.10
CA GLU A 90 -8.48 -13.66 5.38
C GLU A 90 -7.27 -14.59 5.40
N ASP A 91 -7.26 -15.64 4.58
CA ASP A 91 -6.12 -16.55 4.39
C ASP A 91 -5.04 -15.95 3.49
N ARG A 92 -5.24 -14.71 3.02
CA ARG A 92 -4.34 -13.96 2.11
C ARG A 92 -4.27 -14.55 0.71
N GLU A 93 -5.28 -15.24 0.29
CA GLU A 93 -5.43 -15.73 -1.08
C GLU A 93 -6.20 -14.73 -1.92
N VAL A 94 -5.80 -14.56 -3.17
CA VAL A 94 -6.48 -13.73 -4.15
C VAL A 94 -7.77 -14.42 -4.59
N VAL A 95 -8.91 -13.81 -4.30
CA VAL A 95 -10.23 -14.36 -4.67
C VAL A 95 -10.78 -13.77 -5.95
N PHE A 96 -10.39 -12.54 -6.30
CA PHE A 96 -10.82 -11.90 -7.54
C PHE A 96 -9.83 -10.80 -7.95
N ILE A 97 -9.65 -10.60 -9.27
CA ILE A 97 -8.85 -9.51 -9.84
C ILE A 97 -9.65 -8.77 -10.91
N LYS A 98 -9.94 -7.51 -10.68
CA LYS A 98 -10.39 -6.59 -11.72
C LYS A 98 -9.18 -5.92 -12.35
N LYS A 99 -8.79 -6.38 -13.54
CA LYS A 99 -7.67 -5.81 -14.29
C LYS A 99 -8.09 -4.58 -15.06
N ASN A 100 -7.21 -3.61 -15.14
CA ASN A 100 -7.33 -2.40 -15.94
C ASN A 100 -8.69 -1.69 -15.79
N ALA A 101 -9.13 -1.54 -14.52
CA ALA A 101 -10.32 -0.79 -14.18
C ALA A 101 -10.16 0.67 -14.63
N GLN A 102 -11.03 1.14 -15.52
CA GLN A 102 -10.91 2.48 -16.10
C GLN A 102 -11.53 3.55 -15.21
N PRO A 103 -10.94 4.76 -15.16
CA PRO A 103 -11.52 5.90 -14.48
C PRO A 103 -12.98 6.15 -14.86
N CYS A 104 -13.76 6.60 -13.88
CA CYS A 104 -15.14 7.02 -14.10
C CYS A 104 -15.34 8.42 -13.52
N LEU A 105 -15.56 9.40 -14.39
CA LEU A 105 -15.77 10.82 -14.03
C LEU A 105 -17.23 11.23 -14.10
N GLU A 106 -18.13 10.27 -14.32
CA GLU A 106 -19.58 10.49 -14.40
C GLU A 106 -20.22 10.53 -13.01
N ASP A 107 -21.42 11.06 -12.91
CA ASP A 107 -22.19 11.07 -11.66
C ASP A 107 -22.57 9.64 -11.21
N SER A 108 -22.87 8.77 -12.18
CA SER A 108 -23.20 7.37 -11.95
C SER A 108 -22.10 6.46 -12.46
N CYS A 109 -21.30 5.92 -11.55
CA CYS A 109 -20.25 4.96 -11.87
C CYS A 109 -20.69 3.54 -11.54
N PRO A 110 -20.40 2.56 -12.40
CA PRO A 110 -20.75 1.16 -12.13
C PRO A 110 -19.96 0.64 -10.93
N SER A 111 -20.64 -0.18 -10.14
CA SER A 111 -19.98 -0.96 -9.07
C SER A 111 -19.27 -2.16 -9.67
N ILE A 112 -18.11 -2.47 -9.13
CA ILE A 112 -17.34 -3.69 -9.41
C ILE A 112 -17.57 -4.62 -8.23
N ASP A 113 -18.36 -5.65 -8.47
CA ASP A 113 -18.69 -6.66 -7.47
C ASP A 113 -17.87 -7.92 -7.78
N PRO A 114 -17.02 -8.41 -6.85
CA PRO A 114 -16.25 -9.64 -7.06
C PRO A 114 -17.09 -10.90 -7.02
N GLY A 115 -18.28 -10.88 -6.39
CA GLY A 115 -19.08 -12.08 -6.09
C GLY A 115 -18.45 -12.99 -5.02
N GLU A 116 -17.35 -12.58 -4.43
CA GLU A 116 -16.58 -13.29 -3.40
C GLU A 116 -16.34 -12.37 -2.22
N LYS A 117 -16.27 -12.95 -1.01
CA LYS A 117 -15.93 -12.18 0.20
C LYS A 117 -14.45 -11.88 0.27
N ALA A 118 -14.13 -10.71 0.80
CA ALA A 118 -12.75 -10.29 0.99
C ALA A 118 -12.55 -9.61 2.35
N LYS A 119 -11.36 -9.75 2.91
CA LYS A 119 -10.90 -9.04 4.09
C LYS A 119 -9.98 -7.88 3.73
N TYR A 120 -9.33 -7.98 2.58
CA TYR A 120 -8.44 -6.94 2.07
C TYR A 120 -8.74 -6.68 0.59
N VAL A 121 -8.51 -5.44 0.17
CA VAL A 121 -8.50 -5.09 -1.25
C VAL A 121 -7.25 -4.29 -1.52
N LEU A 122 -6.48 -4.66 -2.53
CA LEU A 122 -5.27 -3.96 -2.96
C LEU A 122 -5.52 -3.26 -4.28
N GLU A 123 -5.25 -1.94 -4.31
CA GLU A 123 -5.22 -1.13 -5.52
C GLU A 123 -3.79 -0.82 -5.92
N ILE A 124 -3.43 -1.13 -7.17
CA ILE A 124 -2.13 -0.84 -7.79
C ILE A 124 -2.34 -0.33 -9.22
N ASN A 125 -1.29 0.18 -9.86
CA ASN A 125 -1.39 0.60 -11.26
C ASN A 125 -1.87 -0.54 -12.16
N ALA A 126 -2.67 -0.19 -13.15
CA ALA A 126 -3.17 -1.13 -14.15
C ALA A 126 -2.04 -1.84 -14.90
N GLY A 127 -2.21 -3.14 -15.14
CA GLY A 127 -1.27 -3.99 -15.87
C GLY A 127 -0.18 -4.62 -15.01
N LEU A 128 -0.02 -4.20 -13.75
CA LEU A 128 1.01 -4.77 -12.88
C LEU A 128 0.72 -6.22 -12.50
N THR A 129 -0.55 -6.59 -12.31
CA THR A 129 -0.93 -7.99 -12.02
C THR A 129 -0.51 -8.93 -13.15
N ASP A 130 -0.66 -8.52 -14.39
CA ASP A 130 -0.21 -9.29 -15.55
C ASP A 130 1.33 -9.34 -15.62
N GLY A 131 1.98 -8.20 -15.37
CA GLY A 131 3.44 -8.09 -15.41
C GLY A 131 4.15 -9.01 -14.42
N ILE A 132 3.58 -9.21 -13.24
CA ILE A 132 4.13 -10.11 -12.21
C ILE A 132 3.54 -11.53 -12.26
N GLY A 133 2.55 -11.78 -13.11
CA GLY A 133 1.88 -13.07 -13.26
C GLY A 133 0.97 -13.45 -12.08
N LEU A 134 0.40 -12.45 -11.39
CA LEU A 134 -0.54 -12.67 -10.28
C LEU A 134 -1.89 -13.16 -10.81
N ARG A 135 -2.46 -14.17 -10.14
CA ARG A 135 -3.75 -14.81 -10.52
C ARG A 135 -4.60 -15.08 -9.30
N GLU A 136 -5.88 -15.27 -9.53
CA GLU A 136 -6.80 -15.80 -8.53
C GLU A 136 -6.32 -17.17 -8.03
N GLY A 137 -6.40 -17.39 -6.73
CA GLY A 137 -5.84 -18.55 -6.03
C GLY A 137 -4.38 -18.39 -5.56
N ASP A 138 -3.67 -17.34 -5.99
CA ASP A 138 -2.33 -17.05 -5.50
C ASP A 138 -2.38 -16.47 -4.07
N SER A 139 -1.37 -16.81 -3.26
CA SER A 139 -1.21 -16.28 -1.91
C SER A 139 -0.28 -15.08 -1.88
N LEU A 140 -0.64 -14.06 -1.09
CA LEU A 140 0.12 -12.84 -0.88
C LEU A 140 0.72 -12.79 0.53
N GLN A 141 1.88 -12.17 0.64
CA GLN A 141 2.47 -11.84 1.92
C GLN A 141 2.12 -10.40 2.30
N LEU A 142 1.43 -10.22 3.44
CA LEU A 142 1.12 -8.92 4.01
C LEU A 142 2.10 -8.62 5.14
N ILE A 143 2.87 -7.55 5.01
CA ILE A 143 3.78 -7.04 6.04
C ILE A 143 3.17 -5.73 6.53
N LEU A 144 2.44 -5.83 7.63
CA LEU A 144 1.66 -4.75 8.24
C LEU A 144 2.18 -4.50 9.67
N PRO A 145 1.85 -3.34 10.30
CA PRO A 145 2.28 -2.98 11.65
C PRO A 145 1.76 -3.92 12.72
#